data_6310521c22186bc3fb8aa517a0f8196b
#
_entry.id   6310521c22186bc3fb8aa517a0f8196b
#
_cell.length_a   1.000
_cell.length_b   1.000
_cell.length_c   1.000
_cell.angle_alpha   90.00
_cell.angle_beta   90.00
_cell.angle_gamma   90.00
#
_symmetry.space_group_name_H-M   'P 1'
#
loop_
_entity.id
_entity.type
_entity.pdbx_description
1 polymer ?
#
loop_
_entity_poly.entity_id
_entity_poly.type
_entity_poly.pdbx_seq_one_letter_code
_entity_poly.pdbx_strand_id
1 'polypeptide(L)'
;ASFNLHVKTAAADLHSSLASYADNAAWRLVQALASLRTPDNRVAVDGFYDDIEKLTPSEEKATQSMAFDADKVRANYGLTRPFVYNDPREELVNGATMTINGLNAGYTGDGVKTIIPKEASAKLDCRLAPNQDPQKIAGLISKQLEKNGYGDVKLDYLLGEDAFRSNLDHPFVKLNKKVADEVYTSEKVRLIPNMPGGGPMKQFADSVHAPIVMVGIHYSGSHPHSPNENIRLADYKQGTYFLARLLEEY
;
A
#
# COMPACT_ATOMS: atom_id res chain seq x y z
N ALA A 1 -6.49 -2.57 -2.44
CA ALA A 1 -7.16 -3.11 -3.64
C ALA A 1 -6.13 -3.54 -4.66
N SER A 2 -6.36 -4.67 -5.31
CA SER A 2 -5.43 -5.22 -6.31
C SER A 2 -6.14 -5.45 -7.64
N PHE A 3 -5.44 -5.16 -8.73
CA PHE A 3 -5.97 -5.19 -10.08
C PHE A 3 -4.99 -5.84 -11.05
N ASN A 4 -5.54 -6.48 -12.11
CA ASN A 4 -4.79 -6.73 -13.32
C ASN A 4 -5.19 -5.73 -14.39
N LEU A 5 -4.20 -5.18 -15.10
CA LEU A 5 -4.42 -4.47 -16.34
C LEU A 5 -3.89 -5.32 -17.50
N HIS A 6 -4.62 -5.37 -18.59
CA HIS A 6 -4.14 -6.07 -19.78
C HIS A 6 -4.60 -5.36 -21.06
N VAL A 7 -3.80 -5.48 -22.09
CA VAL A 7 -4.08 -4.96 -23.42
C VAL A 7 -3.60 -5.94 -24.48
N LYS A 8 -4.35 -6.07 -25.55
CA LYS A 8 -4.02 -6.88 -26.71
C LYS A 8 -4.16 -6.05 -27.97
N THR A 9 -3.09 -5.96 -28.77
CA THR A 9 -3.01 -5.14 -29.99
C THR A 9 -2.95 -6.00 -31.26
N ALA A 10 -2.65 -7.31 -31.14
CA ALA A 10 -2.56 -8.21 -32.29
C ALA A 10 -2.98 -9.65 -31.94
N ALA A 11 -3.24 -10.48 -32.92
CA ALA A 11 -3.57 -11.89 -32.74
C ALA A 11 -2.34 -12.76 -32.38
N ALA A 12 -1.16 -12.37 -32.86
CA ALA A 12 0.12 -13.03 -32.61
C ALA A 12 1.23 -11.98 -32.51
N ASP A 13 2.38 -12.38 -31.93
CA ASP A 13 3.59 -11.54 -31.98
C ASP A 13 4.00 -11.29 -33.44
N LEU A 14 4.37 -10.06 -33.74
CA LEU A 14 4.74 -9.64 -35.08
C LEU A 14 6.24 -9.39 -35.15
N HIS A 15 6.82 -9.48 -36.36
CA HIS A 15 8.20 -9.10 -36.58
C HIS A 15 8.38 -7.59 -36.34
N SER A 16 9.47 -7.17 -35.68
CA SER A 16 9.69 -5.77 -35.30
C SER A 16 9.81 -4.80 -36.50
N SER A 17 10.12 -5.29 -37.71
CA SER A 17 10.06 -4.48 -38.92
C SER A 17 8.70 -3.86 -39.24
N LEU A 18 7.63 -4.41 -38.64
CA LEU A 18 6.26 -3.94 -38.84
C LEU A 18 5.89 -2.78 -37.88
N ALA A 19 6.83 -2.28 -37.08
CA ALA A 19 6.59 -1.21 -36.10
C ALA A 19 6.14 0.13 -36.73
N SER A 20 6.28 0.28 -38.04
CA SER A 20 5.80 1.48 -38.73
C SER A 20 4.26 1.56 -38.87
N TYR A 21 3.56 0.44 -38.68
CA TYR A 21 2.10 0.38 -38.81
C TYR A 21 1.41 -0.54 -37.80
N ALA A 22 2.14 -1.36 -37.04
CA ALA A 22 1.58 -2.22 -36.02
C ALA A 22 1.81 -1.58 -34.63
N ASP A 23 0.75 -1.46 -33.84
CA ASP A 23 0.85 -0.99 -32.48
C ASP A 23 1.48 -2.04 -31.56
N ASN A 24 2.21 -1.58 -30.56
CA ASN A 24 2.96 -2.41 -29.62
C ASN A 24 2.26 -2.42 -28.26
N ALA A 25 1.75 -3.59 -27.86
CA ALA A 25 1.03 -3.76 -26.60
C ALA A 25 1.87 -3.31 -25.38
N ALA A 26 3.19 -3.52 -25.39
CA ALA A 26 4.06 -3.09 -24.29
C ALA A 26 4.10 -1.55 -24.18
N TRP A 27 4.29 -0.85 -25.28
CA TRP A 27 4.24 0.62 -25.30
C TRP A 27 2.86 1.14 -24.90
N ARG A 28 1.81 0.53 -25.41
CA ARG A 28 0.43 0.89 -25.09
C ARG A 28 0.17 0.80 -23.59
N LEU A 29 0.58 -0.30 -22.96
CA LEU A 29 0.42 -0.49 -21.50
C LEU A 29 1.29 0.47 -20.69
N VAL A 30 2.55 0.67 -21.06
CA VAL A 30 3.47 1.59 -20.36
C VAL A 30 2.94 3.02 -20.39
N GLN A 31 2.44 3.50 -21.51
CA GLN A 31 1.86 4.84 -21.63
C GLN A 31 0.56 4.96 -20.82
N ALA A 32 -0.30 3.94 -20.84
CA ALA A 32 -1.49 3.89 -20.02
C ALA A 32 -1.14 3.97 -18.52
N LEU A 33 -0.19 3.17 -18.04
CA LEU A 33 0.28 3.20 -16.66
C LEU A 33 0.90 4.57 -16.30
N ALA A 34 1.72 5.13 -17.17
CA ALA A 34 2.34 6.44 -16.96
C ALA A 34 1.29 7.56 -16.85
N SER A 35 0.16 7.44 -17.57
CA SER A 35 -0.94 8.42 -17.53
C SER A 35 -1.72 8.42 -16.20
N LEU A 36 -1.56 7.39 -15.38
CA LEU A 36 -2.20 7.27 -14.05
C LEU A 36 -1.36 7.88 -12.93
N ARG A 37 -0.19 8.47 -13.24
CA ARG A 37 0.72 9.02 -12.25
C ARG A 37 1.26 10.38 -12.68
N THR A 38 1.34 11.32 -11.74
CA THR A 38 1.95 12.63 -11.96
C THR A 38 3.48 12.56 -11.81
N PRO A 39 4.23 13.53 -12.33
CA PRO A 39 5.71 13.59 -12.18
C PRO A 39 6.18 13.64 -10.73
N ASP A 40 5.36 14.19 -9.81
CA ASP A 40 5.60 14.26 -8.36
C ASP A 40 5.07 13.03 -7.61
N ASN A 41 4.82 11.94 -8.32
CA ASN A 41 4.41 10.64 -7.81
C ASN A 41 3.01 10.55 -7.17
N ARG A 42 2.13 11.52 -7.44
CA ARG A 42 0.71 11.41 -7.04
C ARG A 42 -0.06 10.54 -8.02
N VAL A 43 -1.15 9.94 -7.57
CA VAL A 43 -2.08 9.21 -8.45
C VAL A 43 -2.87 10.22 -9.27
N ALA A 44 -2.77 10.12 -10.61
CA ALA A 44 -3.43 11.00 -11.56
C ALA A 44 -4.77 10.42 -12.03
N VAL A 45 -5.63 10.08 -11.08
CA VAL A 45 -6.98 9.56 -11.31
C VAL A 45 -7.97 10.52 -10.66
N ASP A 46 -8.87 11.08 -11.45
CA ASP A 46 -9.88 12.03 -10.97
C ASP A 46 -10.73 11.38 -9.87
N GLY A 47 -10.87 12.07 -8.73
CA GLY A 47 -11.64 11.58 -7.58
C GLY A 47 -10.93 10.53 -6.72
N PHE A 48 -9.68 10.15 -7.03
CA PHE A 48 -8.96 9.11 -6.28
C PHE A 48 -8.83 9.44 -4.79
N TYR A 49 -8.67 10.70 -4.43
CA TYR A 49 -8.45 11.16 -3.06
C TYR A 49 -9.69 11.74 -2.38
N ASP A 50 -10.82 11.87 -3.09
CA ASP A 50 -11.98 12.66 -2.63
C ASP A 50 -12.67 12.11 -1.38
N ASP A 51 -12.68 10.78 -1.23
CA ASP A 51 -13.36 10.11 -0.12
C ASP A 51 -12.47 9.90 1.11
N ILE A 52 -11.21 10.27 1.07
CA ILE A 52 -10.29 10.03 2.19
C ILE A 52 -10.79 10.75 3.44
N GLU A 53 -11.01 9.97 4.51
CA GLU A 53 -11.36 10.51 5.82
C GLU A 53 -10.20 11.32 6.39
N LYS A 54 -10.49 12.58 6.75
CA LYS A 54 -9.48 13.47 7.33
C LYS A 54 -9.04 12.99 8.71
N LEU A 55 -7.80 13.28 9.06
CA LEU A 55 -7.30 13.07 10.40
C LEU A 55 -7.99 14.03 11.38
N THR A 56 -8.31 13.55 12.56
CA THR A 56 -8.69 14.39 13.70
C THR A 56 -7.47 15.11 14.27
N PRO A 57 -7.64 16.20 15.05
CA PRO A 57 -6.50 16.89 15.68
C PRO A 57 -5.63 15.98 16.56
N SER A 58 -6.22 14.98 17.22
CA SER A 58 -5.48 13.99 18.01
C SER A 58 -4.65 13.06 17.14
N GLU A 59 -5.16 12.64 16.00
CA GLU A 59 -4.47 11.81 15.02
C GLU A 59 -3.36 12.58 14.30
N GLU A 60 -3.59 13.84 13.92
CA GLU A 60 -2.55 14.72 13.37
C GLU A 60 -1.37 14.87 14.35
N LYS A 61 -1.67 15.16 15.62
CA LYS A 61 -0.64 15.27 16.67
C LYS A 61 0.11 13.95 16.86
N ALA A 62 -0.59 12.82 16.85
CA ALA A 62 0.04 11.50 16.96
C ALA A 62 0.94 11.22 15.74
N THR A 63 0.48 11.51 14.53
CA THR A 63 1.25 11.38 13.28
C THR A 63 2.53 12.22 13.32
N GLN A 64 2.44 13.48 13.73
CA GLN A 64 3.59 14.37 13.87
C GLN A 64 4.59 13.88 14.93
N SER A 65 4.12 13.16 15.96
CA SER A 65 4.97 12.59 17.01
C SER A 65 5.69 11.30 16.58
N MET A 66 5.36 10.72 15.43
CA MET A 66 6.03 9.52 14.92
C MET A 66 7.52 9.80 14.71
N ALA A 67 8.35 8.86 15.15
CA ALA A 67 9.77 8.93 14.84
C ALA A 67 9.98 8.54 13.36
N PHE A 68 10.66 9.39 12.63
CA PHE A 68 11.12 9.08 11.29
C PHE A 68 12.58 9.49 11.15
N ASP A 69 13.45 8.48 11.10
CA ASP A 69 14.88 8.66 10.89
C ASP A 69 15.18 8.26 9.43
N ALA A 70 15.32 9.27 8.58
CA ALA A 70 15.50 9.10 7.16
C ALA A 70 16.75 8.29 6.80
N ASP A 71 17.86 8.52 7.51
CA ASP A 71 19.13 7.83 7.25
C ASP A 71 19.04 6.35 7.64
N LYS A 72 18.44 6.08 8.79
CA LYS A 72 18.21 4.71 9.25
C LYS A 72 17.26 3.94 8.32
N VAL A 73 16.17 4.56 7.88
CA VAL A 73 15.24 3.94 6.91
C VAL A 73 15.96 3.66 5.60
N ARG A 74 16.72 4.63 5.09
CA ARG A 74 17.50 4.47 3.85
C ARG A 74 18.49 3.31 3.97
N ALA A 75 19.23 3.23 5.07
CA ALA A 75 20.19 2.17 5.30
C ALA A 75 19.52 0.78 5.43
N ASN A 76 18.44 0.68 6.21
CA ASN A 76 17.74 -0.58 6.45
C ASN A 76 17.16 -1.20 5.18
N TYR A 77 16.66 -0.37 4.26
CA TYR A 77 16.04 -0.84 3.01
C TYR A 77 16.96 -0.71 1.78
N GLY A 78 18.20 -0.24 1.95
CA GLY A 78 19.14 -0.04 0.84
C GLY A 78 18.63 0.93 -0.22
N LEU A 79 17.90 1.98 0.17
CA LEU A 79 17.31 2.90 -0.78
C LEU A 79 18.38 3.75 -1.48
N THR A 80 18.47 3.63 -2.80
CA THR A 80 19.45 4.35 -3.64
C THR A 80 18.93 5.65 -4.20
N ARG A 81 17.60 5.88 -4.16
CA ARG A 81 16.94 7.09 -4.66
C ARG A 81 16.38 7.93 -3.51
N PRO A 82 16.12 9.24 -3.72
CA PRO A 82 15.40 10.05 -2.75
C PRO A 82 14.06 9.43 -2.36
N PHE A 83 13.57 9.77 -1.16
CA PHE A 83 12.20 9.42 -0.78
C PHE A 83 11.20 10.04 -1.76
N VAL A 84 10.05 9.36 -1.94
CA VAL A 84 8.94 9.85 -2.77
C VAL A 84 8.37 11.14 -2.20
N TYR A 85 8.29 11.23 -0.87
CA TYR A 85 7.86 12.42 -0.13
C TYR A 85 8.95 12.85 0.84
N ASN A 86 9.13 14.16 1.06
CA ASN A 86 10.12 14.70 2.00
C ASN A 86 9.81 14.27 3.44
N ASP A 87 8.55 14.27 3.82
CA ASP A 87 8.05 13.74 5.10
C ASP A 87 6.95 12.71 4.81
N PRO A 88 7.25 11.40 4.89
CA PRO A 88 6.29 10.38 4.56
C PRO A 88 5.30 10.04 5.69
N ARG A 89 5.39 10.67 6.87
CA ARG A 89 4.58 10.29 8.06
C ARG A 89 3.09 10.40 7.81
N GLU A 90 2.65 11.49 7.22
CA GLU A 90 1.24 11.70 6.89
C GLU A 90 0.76 10.70 5.81
N GLU A 91 1.57 10.51 4.78
CA GLU A 91 1.27 9.53 3.71
C GLU A 91 1.26 8.08 4.23
N LEU A 92 2.09 7.75 5.22
CA LEU A 92 2.08 6.42 5.86
C LEU A 92 0.80 6.19 6.69
N VAL A 93 0.25 7.24 7.29
CA VAL A 93 -0.94 7.15 8.16
C VAL A 93 -2.23 7.29 7.39
N ASN A 94 -2.31 8.21 6.44
CA ASN A 94 -3.56 8.57 5.74
C ASN A 94 -3.41 8.77 4.24
N GLY A 95 -2.25 8.46 3.65
CA GLY A 95 -2.03 8.55 2.22
C GLY A 95 -2.58 7.33 1.49
N ALA A 96 -3.17 7.57 0.31
CA ALA A 96 -3.53 6.52 -0.61
C ALA A 96 -2.52 6.45 -1.75
N THR A 97 -2.08 5.26 -2.10
CA THR A 97 -1.01 5.05 -3.08
C THR A 97 -1.42 4.05 -4.16
N MET A 98 -0.75 4.12 -5.31
CA MET A 98 -0.85 3.13 -6.37
C MET A 98 0.57 2.70 -6.77
N THR A 99 0.81 1.39 -6.82
CA THR A 99 2.10 0.84 -7.23
C THR A 99 1.95 -0.27 -8.26
N ILE A 100 2.99 -0.44 -9.09
CA ILE A 100 3.08 -1.56 -10.04
C ILE A 100 3.82 -2.69 -9.35
N ASN A 101 3.14 -3.82 -9.12
CA ASN A 101 3.71 -5.01 -8.49
C ASN A 101 4.33 -5.97 -9.50
N GLY A 102 3.89 -5.89 -10.74
CA GLY A 102 4.38 -6.73 -11.82
C GLY A 102 4.09 -6.11 -13.18
N LEU A 103 4.98 -6.33 -14.13
CA LEU A 103 4.84 -5.90 -15.52
C LEU A 103 5.35 -7.02 -16.42
N ASN A 104 4.54 -7.44 -17.39
CA ASN A 104 4.89 -8.52 -18.29
C ASN A 104 4.53 -8.15 -19.73
N ALA A 105 5.54 -8.20 -20.61
CA ALA A 105 5.35 -7.97 -22.04
C ALA A 105 6.53 -8.52 -22.84
N GLY A 106 6.26 -9.09 -24.01
CA GLY A 106 7.26 -9.52 -24.97
C GLY A 106 8.12 -10.71 -24.51
N TYR A 107 9.32 -10.80 -25.07
CA TYR A 107 10.25 -11.89 -24.82
C TYR A 107 11.19 -11.58 -23.66
N THR A 108 11.22 -12.46 -22.68
CA THR A 108 12.04 -12.32 -21.45
C THR A 108 13.03 -13.49 -21.27
N GLY A 109 13.16 -14.38 -22.26
CA GLY A 109 14.13 -15.48 -22.23
C GLY A 109 15.53 -15.02 -22.67
N ASP A 110 16.47 -15.97 -22.66
CA ASP A 110 17.86 -15.72 -23.07
C ASP A 110 17.95 -15.37 -24.56
N GLY A 111 18.92 -14.53 -24.92
CA GLY A 111 19.18 -14.11 -26.29
C GLY A 111 18.28 -12.96 -26.76
N VAL A 112 18.08 -12.85 -28.08
CA VAL A 112 17.34 -11.75 -28.72
C VAL A 112 16.19 -12.29 -29.56
N LYS A 113 14.99 -11.71 -29.38
CA LYS A 113 13.83 -11.96 -30.24
C LYS A 113 13.23 -10.63 -30.68
N THR A 114 13.35 -10.31 -31.97
CA THR A 114 12.95 -9.00 -32.53
C THR A 114 11.44 -9.01 -32.86
N ILE A 115 10.61 -8.81 -31.84
CA ILE A 115 9.14 -8.87 -31.96
C ILE A 115 8.47 -7.58 -31.50
N ILE A 116 7.25 -7.39 -31.97
CA ILE A 116 6.22 -6.54 -31.39
C ILE A 116 5.31 -7.47 -30.59
N PRO A 117 5.25 -7.39 -29.27
CA PRO A 117 4.39 -8.24 -28.47
C PRO A 117 2.91 -7.95 -28.74
N LYS A 118 2.14 -9.02 -28.93
CA LYS A 118 0.69 -8.96 -29.19
C LYS A 118 -0.11 -8.49 -27.99
N GLU A 119 0.41 -8.74 -26.79
CA GLU A 119 -0.27 -8.47 -25.52
C GLU A 119 0.72 -8.05 -24.44
N ALA A 120 0.22 -7.30 -23.45
CA ALA A 120 0.96 -6.89 -22.27
C ALA A 120 0.02 -6.87 -21.06
N SER A 121 0.57 -7.10 -19.86
CA SER A 121 -0.18 -7.07 -18.62
C SER A 121 0.61 -6.44 -17.48
N ALA A 122 -0.11 -5.85 -16.52
CA ALA A 122 0.45 -5.32 -15.30
C ALA A 122 -0.41 -5.70 -14.09
N LYS A 123 0.22 -5.83 -12.94
CA LYS A 123 -0.44 -5.93 -11.64
C LYS A 123 -0.27 -4.62 -10.90
N LEU A 124 -1.40 -4.07 -10.44
CA LEU A 124 -1.43 -2.86 -9.62
C LEU A 124 -1.91 -3.20 -8.21
N ASP A 125 -1.35 -2.51 -7.24
CA ASP A 125 -1.83 -2.47 -5.85
C ASP A 125 -2.09 -1.02 -5.45
N CYS A 126 -3.27 -0.76 -4.88
CA CYS A 126 -3.60 0.50 -4.25
C CYS A 126 -3.70 0.30 -2.74
N ARG A 127 -2.88 1.03 -1.98
CA ARG A 127 -3.10 1.19 -0.54
C ARG A 127 -4.13 2.28 -0.36
N LEU A 128 -5.24 1.94 0.29
CA LEU A 128 -6.39 2.83 0.46
C LEU A 128 -6.40 3.41 1.87
N ALA A 129 -6.87 4.64 1.97
CA ALA A 129 -7.14 5.30 3.25
C ALA A 129 -8.59 5.02 3.71
N PRO A 130 -8.90 5.22 5.00
CA PRO A 130 -10.26 5.07 5.50
C PRO A 130 -11.29 5.85 4.67
N ASN A 131 -12.46 5.25 4.50
CA ASN A 131 -13.60 5.72 3.71
C ASN A 131 -13.45 5.60 2.18
N GLN A 132 -12.34 5.10 1.65
CA GLN A 132 -12.23 4.74 0.23
C GLN A 132 -12.82 3.35 -0.02
N ASP A 133 -13.68 3.25 -1.04
CA ASP A 133 -14.26 1.99 -1.51
C ASP A 133 -13.38 1.38 -2.61
N PRO A 134 -12.85 0.14 -2.43
CA PRO A 134 -12.01 -0.53 -3.42
C PRO A 134 -12.65 -0.69 -4.81
N GLN A 135 -13.96 -0.94 -4.88
CA GLN A 135 -14.67 -1.10 -6.16
C GLN A 135 -14.89 0.25 -6.84
N LYS A 136 -15.19 1.30 -6.06
CA LYS A 136 -15.25 2.67 -6.59
C LYS A 136 -13.90 3.07 -7.20
N ILE A 137 -12.80 2.78 -6.51
CA ILE A 137 -11.43 3.05 -7.01
C ILE A 137 -11.18 2.32 -8.34
N ALA A 138 -11.58 1.05 -8.48
CA ALA A 138 -11.49 0.32 -9.75
C ALA A 138 -12.23 1.06 -10.88
N GLY A 139 -13.45 1.52 -10.59
CA GLY A 139 -14.26 2.30 -11.54
C GLY A 139 -13.62 3.64 -11.93
N LEU A 140 -13.00 4.34 -10.98
CA LEU A 140 -12.30 5.60 -11.25
C LEU A 140 -11.07 5.38 -12.12
N ILE A 141 -10.28 4.35 -11.87
CA ILE A 141 -9.11 4.00 -12.69
C ILE A 141 -9.54 3.67 -14.13
N SER A 142 -10.59 2.84 -14.30
CA SER A 142 -11.12 2.50 -15.63
C SER A 142 -11.59 3.72 -16.40
N LYS A 143 -12.35 4.62 -15.77
CA LYS A 143 -12.80 5.89 -16.37
C LYS A 143 -11.62 6.81 -16.73
N GLN A 144 -10.59 6.85 -15.89
CA GLN A 144 -9.40 7.66 -16.17
C GLN A 144 -8.64 7.11 -17.37
N LEU A 145 -8.50 5.79 -17.49
CA LEU A 145 -7.89 5.17 -18.68
C LEU A 145 -8.69 5.51 -19.95
N GLU A 146 -10.00 5.43 -19.92
CA GLU A 146 -10.85 5.83 -21.06
C GLU A 146 -10.65 7.31 -21.41
N LYS A 147 -10.69 8.21 -20.40
CA LYS A 147 -10.48 9.66 -20.57
C LYS A 147 -9.12 9.98 -21.19
N ASN A 148 -8.09 9.22 -20.82
CA ASN A 148 -6.74 9.39 -21.33
C ASN A 148 -6.51 8.71 -22.70
N GLY A 149 -7.55 8.09 -23.31
CA GLY A 149 -7.48 7.43 -24.61
C GLY A 149 -6.99 5.98 -24.55
N TYR A 150 -7.01 5.35 -23.38
CA TYR A 150 -6.57 3.97 -23.14
C TYR A 150 -7.73 3.03 -22.76
N GLY A 151 -8.93 3.23 -23.29
CA GLY A 151 -10.12 2.40 -23.00
C GLY A 151 -10.03 0.96 -23.49
N ASP A 152 -9.04 0.64 -24.33
CA ASP A 152 -8.67 -0.71 -24.74
C ASP A 152 -7.82 -1.46 -23.69
N VAL A 153 -7.19 -0.76 -22.74
CA VAL A 153 -6.54 -1.38 -21.58
C VAL A 153 -7.61 -1.75 -20.57
N LYS A 154 -7.83 -3.06 -20.40
CA LYS A 154 -8.86 -3.58 -19.50
C LYS A 154 -8.33 -3.74 -18.10
N LEU A 155 -9.17 -3.42 -17.12
CA LEU A 155 -8.89 -3.57 -15.70
C LEU A 155 -9.78 -4.69 -15.14
N ASP A 156 -9.16 -5.70 -14.54
CA ASP A 156 -9.82 -6.74 -13.78
C ASP A 156 -9.59 -6.49 -12.28
N TYR A 157 -10.66 -6.30 -11.55
CA TYR A 157 -10.63 -6.24 -10.09
C TYR A 157 -10.39 -7.63 -9.53
N LEU A 158 -9.35 -7.80 -8.72
CA LEU A 158 -8.97 -9.09 -8.13
C LEU A 158 -9.49 -9.24 -6.71
N LEU A 159 -9.15 -8.30 -5.85
CA LEU A 159 -9.55 -8.27 -4.44
C LEU A 159 -9.42 -6.86 -3.89
N GLY A 160 -10.10 -6.60 -2.79
CA GLY A 160 -9.96 -5.37 -2.02
C GLY A 160 -10.59 -5.54 -0.65
N GLU A 161 -10.07 -4.81 0.29
CA GLU A 161 -10.56 -4.71 1.65
C GLU A 161 -10.73 -3.24 1.99
N ASP A 162 -11.81 -2.92 2.70
CA ASP A 162 -12.04 -1.56 3.18
C ASP A 162 -10.99 -1.18 4.23
N ALA A 163 -10.43 0.02 4.09
CA ALA A 163 -9.51 0.54 5.09
C ALA A 163 -10.24 0.86 6.40
N PHE A 164 -9.56 0.67 7.50
CA PHE A 164 -10.11 0.90 8.85
C PHE A 164 -9.13 1.67 9.72
N ARG A 165 -9.66 2.55 10.57
CA ARG A 165 -8.91 3.27 11.59
C ARG A 165 -9.75 3.36 12.86
N SER A 166 -9.18 2.97 14.01
CA SER A 166 -9.81 3.15 15.31
C SER A 166 -9.64 4.59 15.80
N ASN A 167 -10.68 5.12 16.47
CA ASN A 167 -10.60 6.41 17.13
C ASN A 167 -9.56 6.36 18.27
N LEU A 168 -8.53 7.21 18.20
CA LEU A 168 -7.47 7.28 19.21
C LEU A 168 -7.98 7.67 20.60
N ASP A 169 -9.12 8.37 20.66
CA ASP A 169 -9.73 8.80 21.93
C ASP A 169 -10.60 7.74 22.60
N HIS A 170 -10.79 6.59 21.94
CA HIS A 170 -11.56 5.49 22.52
C HIS A 170 -10.91 4.96 23.82
N PRO A 171 -11.71 4.67 24.88
CA PRO A 171 -11.17 4.20 26.16
C PRO A 171 -10.26 2.97 26.04
N PHE A 172 -10.60 2.01 25.18
CA PHE A 172 -9.79 0.83 24.94
C PHE A 172 -8.42 1.16 24.32
N VAL A 173 -8.34 2.14 23.41
CA VAL A 173 -7.06 2.61 22.83
C VAL A 173 -6.20 3.27 23.92
N LYS A 174 -6.82 4.09 24.78
CA LYS A 174 -6.15 4.73 25.93
C LYS A 174 -5.67 3.70 26.96
N LEU A 175 -6.46 2.67 27.23
CA LEU A 175 -6.05 1.56 28.11
C LEU A 175 -4.82 0.83 27.54
N ASN A 176 -4.84 0.47 26.25
CA ASN A 176 -3.68 -0.15 25.59
C ASN A 176 -2.43 0.71 25.72
N LYS A 177 -2.56 2.04 25.49
CA LYS A 177 -1.45 2.98 25.64
C LYS A 177 -0.91 3.01 27.06
N LYS A 178 -1.80 3.06 28.07
CA LYS A 178 -1.41 3.05 29.50
C LYS A 178 -0.61 1.78 29.82
N VAL A 179 -1.15 0.62 29.51
CA VAL A 179 -0.49 -0.68 29.78
C VAL A 179 0.83 -0.79 29.01
N ALA A 180 0.87 -0.33 27.76
CA ALA A 180 2.09 -0.32 26.98
C ALA A 180 3.19 0.57 27.61
N ASP A 181 2.84 1.75 28.13
CA ASP A 181 3.79 2.62 28.83
C ASP A 181 4.36 1.98 30.11
N GLU A 182 3.55 1.14 30.80
CA GLU A 182 4.00 0.40 31.99
C GLU A 182 4.94 -0.75 31.63
N VAL A 183 4.68 -1.43 30.51
CA VAL A 183 5.44 -2.64 30.10
C VAL A 183 6.69 -2.30 29.29
N TYR A 184 6.59 -1.36 28.35
CA TYR A 184 7.69 -1.00 27.45
C TYR A 184 8.42 0.26 27.96
N THR A 185 9.24 0.08 28.99
CA THR A 185 9.92 1.20 29.67
C THR A 185 11.24 1.62 29.02
N SER A 186 11.79 0.82 28.12
CA SER A 186 13.08 1.11 27.46
C SER A 186 12.99 2.19 26.39
N GLU A 187 11.81 2.39 25.81
CA GLU A 187 11.56 3.40 24.79
C GLU A 187 10.18 4.04 24.99
N LYS A 188 10.02 5.24 24.46
CA LYS A 188 8.73 5.93 24.51
C LYS A 188 7.71 5.22 23.60
N VAL A 189 6.63 4.71 24.17
CA VAL A 189 5.51 4.17 23.42
C VAL A 189 4.77 5.28 22.67
N ARG A 190 4.49 5.07 21.41
CA ARG A 190 3.74 5.99 20.55
C ARG A 190 2.50 5.32 20.00
N LEU A 191 1.40 6.07 19.96
CA LEU A 191 0.23 5.69 19.18
C LEU A 191 0.47 6.10 17.72
N ILE A 192 0.31 5.16 16.82
CA ILE A 192 0.29 5.41 15.38
C ILE A 192 -1.17 5.28 14.96
N PRO A 193 -1.80 6.33 14.40
CA PRO A 193 -3.23 6.31 14.12
C PRO A 193 -3.63 5.24 13.12
N ASN A 194 -2.76 4.94 12.17
CA ASN A 194 -2.96 3.92 11.16
C ASN A 194 -1.60 3.47 10.62
N MET A 195 -1.58 2.33 9.96
CA MET A 195 -0.40 1.82 9.26
C MET A 195 -0.80 1.28 7.87
N PRO A 196 0.09 1.34 6.87
CA PRO A 196 -0.24 0.92 5.49
C PRO A 196 -0.21 -0.61 5.31
N GLY A 197 -0.62 -1.36 6.34
CA GLY A 197 -0.77 -2.82 6.30
C GLY A 197 -2.20 -3.22 5.95
N GLY A 198 -2.38 -4.36 5.29
CA GLY A 198 -3.69 -4.95 4.99
C GLY A 198 -4.12 -5.99 6.03
N GLY A 199 -5.44 -6.18 6.16
CA GLY A 199 -6.03 -7.23 6.98
C GLY A 199 -7.53 -6.99 7.19
N PRO A 200 -8.27 -7.98 7.68
CA PRO A 200 -9.73 -7.95 7.77
C PRO A 200 -10.28 -7.08 8.92
N MET A 201 -9.56 -6.00 9.30
CA MET A 201 -9.88 -5.17 10.46
C MET A 201 -11.27 -4.54 10.34
N LYS A 202 -11.64 -4.03 9.16
CA LYS A 202 -12.95 -3.43 8.94
C LYS A 202 -14.08 -4.44 9.15
N GLN A 203 -13.91 -5.67 8.66
CA GLN A 203 -14.90 -6.74 8.83
C GLN A 203 -15.11 -7.09 10.31
N PHE A 204 -14.03 -7.18 11.09
CA PHE A 204 -14.12 -7.39 12.53
C PHE A 204 -14.77 -6.20 13.23
N ALA A 205 -14.34 -4.98 12.93
CA ALA A 205 -14.89 -3.78 13.54
C ALA A 205 -16.40 -3.65 13.30
N ASP A 206 -16.85 -3.92 12.09
CA ASP A 206 -18.28 -3.88 11.74
C ASP A 206 -19.08 -5.01 12.42
N SER A 207 -18.49 -6.19 12.55
CA SER A 207 -19.18 -7.35 13.13
C SER A 207 -19.34 -7.26 14.64
N VAL A 208 -18.32 -6.77 15.34
CA VAL A 208 -18.31 -6.70 16.82
C VAL A 208 -18.48 -5.28 17.36
N HIS A 209 -18.51 -4.28 16.48
CA HIS A 209 -18.64 -2.85 16.82
C HIS A 209 -17.62 -2.38 17.87
N ALA A 210 -16.40 -2.88 17.78
CA ALA A 210 -15.32 -2.60 18.73
C ALA A 210 -14.10 -1.98 18.05
N PRO A 211 -13.34 -1.13 18.76
CA PRO A 211 -12.06 -0.63 18.27
C PRO A 211 -11.05 -1.75 18.20
N ILE A 212 -10.11 -1.61 17.27
CA ILE A 212 -8.99 -2.54 17.09
C ILE A 212 -7.70 -1.81 17.38
N VAL A 213 -6.84 -2.43 18.19
CA VAL A 213 -5.48 -1.95 18.45
C VAL A 213 -4.50 -3.02 17.98
N MET A 214 -3.61 -2.65 17.09
CA MET A 214 -2.51 -3.52 16.67
C MET A 214 -1.32 -3.33 17.59
N VAL A 215 -0.80 -4.44 18.08
CA VAL A 215 0.44 -4.49 18.88
C VAL A 215 1.41 -5.43 18.20
N GLY A 216 2.59 -4.92 17.86
CA GLY A 216 3.64 -5.71 17.19
C GLY A 216 4.68 -6.18 18.20
N ILE A 217 5.24 -7.37 17.91
CA ILE A 217 6.39 -7.94 18.63
C ILE A 217 7.62 -8.06 17.74
N HIS A 218 7.53 -7.50 16.52
CA HIS A 218 8.63 -7.45 15.57
C HIS A 218 9.58 -6.28 15.86
N TYR A 219 10.83 -6.46 15.51
CA TYR A 219 11.86 -5.41 15.50
C TYR A 219 12.37 -5.19 14.07
N SER A 220 13.20 -4.19 13.84
CA SER A 220 13.68 -3.81 12.49
C SER A 220 14.44 -4.91 11.74
N GLY A 221 14.95 -5.95 12.43
CA GLY A 221 15.63 -7.10 11.85
C GLY A 221 14.77 -8.36 11.75
N SER A 222 13.47 -8.28 11.94
CA SER A 222 12.57 -9.45 11.87
C SER A 222 12.36 -9.97 10.45
N HIS A 223 12.66 -9.20 9.41
CA HIS A 223 12.54 -9.58 7.99
C HIS A 223 11.19 -10.18 7.59
N PRO A 224 10.03 -9.53 7.88
CA PRO A 224 8.72 -10.08 7.53
C PRO A 224 8.61 -10.29 6.01
N HIS A 225 7.97 -11.39 5.61
CA HIS A 225 7.84 -11.85 4.22
C HIS A 225 9.17 -12.12 3.48
N SER A 226 10.24 -12.38 4.21
CA SER A 226 11.58 -12.60 3.66
C SER A 226 12.25 -13.83 4.26
N PRO A 227 13.29 -14.42 3.63
CA PRO A 227 14.08 -15.48 4.24
C PRO A 227 14.65 -15.07 5.60
N ASN A 228 14.67 -16.01 6.55
CA ASN A 228 15.09 -15.81 7.94
C ASN A 228 14.18 -14.86 8.73
N GLU A 229 12.89 -14.81 8.42
CA GLU A 229 11.91 -14.17 9.29
C GLU A 229 12.03 -14.68 10.71
N ASN A 230 12.14 -13.76 11.66
CA ASN A 230 12.47 -14.10 13.04
C ASN A 230 11.88 -13.11 14.05
N ILE A 231 11.90 -13.52 15.31
CA ILE A 231 11.53 -12.70 16.46
C ILE A 231 12.57 -12.90 17.58
N ARG A 232 12.89 -11.85 18.31
CA ARG A 232 13.70 -11.98 19.51
C ARG A 232 12.88 -12.56 20.65
N LEU A 233 13.43 -13.52 21.39
CA LEU A 233 12.74 -14.14 22.52
C LEU A 233 12.35 -13.13 23.62
N ALA A 234 13.14 -12.08 23.80
CA ALA A 234 12.83 -10.99 24.73
C ALA A 234 11.54 -10.24 24.30
N ASP A 235 11.40 -9.90 23.02
CA ASP A 235 10.23 -9.21 22.48
C ASP A 235 8.97 -10.08 22.59
N TYR A 236 9.11 -11.38 22.30
CA TYR A 236 8.00 -12.32 22.47
C TYR A 236 7.51 -12.39 23.92
N LYS A 237 8.44 -12.51 24.89
CA LYS A 237 8.10 -12.52 26.32
C LYS A 237 7.45 -11.22 26.77
N GLN A 238 7.99 -10.10 26.31
CA GLN A 238 7.48 -8.77 26.67
C GLN A 238 6.07 -8.55 26.07
N GLY A 239 5.83 -8.95 24.81
CA GLY A 239 4.50 -8.89 24.19
C GLY A 239 3.49 -9.81 24.91
N THR A 240 3.90 -11.00 25.32
CA THR A 240 3.05 -11.90 26.14
C THR A 240 2.69 -11.26 27.48
N TYR A 241 3.66 -10.64 28.16
CA TYR A 241 3.42 -9.94 29.42
C TYR A 241 2.49 -8.73 29.22
N PHE A 242 2.66 -7.96 28.14
CA PHE A 242 1.76 -6.87 27.79
C PHE A 242 0.30 -7.36 27.66
N LEU A 243 0.06 -8.46 26.92
CA LEU A 243 -1.29 -9.00 26.75
C LEU A 243 -1.89 -9.47 28.08
N ALA A 244 -1.09 -10.12 28.94
CA ALA A 244 -1.55 -10.55 30.27
C ALA A 244 -1.96 -9.33 31.11
N ARG A 245 -1.13 -8.28 31.17
CA ARG A 245 -1.44 -7.04 31.87
C ARG A 245 -2.66 -6.33 31.32
N LEU A 246 -2.83 -6.33 29.98
CA LEU A 246 -4.00 -5.73 29.35
C LEU A 246 -5.30 -6.44 29.77
N LEU A 247 -5.28 -7.78 29.85
CA LEU A 247 -6.43 -8.57 30.29
C LEU A 247 -6.76 -8.36 31.78
N GLU A 248 -5.76 -8.10 32.62
CA GLU A 248 -5.98 -7.78 34.05
C GLU A 248 -6.61 -6.38 34.26
N GLU A 249 -6.36 -5.44 33.36
CA GLU A 249 -6.84 -4.05 33.43
C GLU A 249 -8.18 -3.85 32.68
N TYR A 250 -8.57 -4.79 31.80
CA TYR A 250 -9.81 -4.73 31.02
C TYR A 250 -11.01 -5.19 31.85
#